data_1d134cbf826385c8d6f5c89201803192
#
_entry.id   1d134cbf826385c8d6f5c89201803192
#
_cell.length_a   1.000
_cell.length_b   1.000
_cell.length_c   1.000
_cell.angle_alpha   90.00
_cell.angle_beta   90.00
_cell.angle_gamma   90.00
#
_symmetry.space_group_name_H-M   'P 1'
#
loop_
_entity.id
_entity.type
_entity.pdbx_description
1 polymer ?
#
loop_
_entity_poly.entity_id
_entity_poly.type
_entity_poly.pdbx_seq_one_letter_code
_entity_poly.pdbx_strand_id
1 'polypeptide(L)'
;MDAVTLLHRARKVGLRVEPMGDRLVVRGPKRAEALVKLLALHKAEVLAALAPGASTSERGDQERAVDGTEARRWRDPLATRIVDWFHGDRGWEEARRLAWGDVENEWHELHGRRWPSWQCAGCNAPLGGSQALNLPDGNRVHFEPIDCLIRWRGEASEAFIALGLEPPPP
;
A
#
# COMPACT_ATOMS: atom_id res chain seq x y z
N MET A 1 -3.96 -6.37 5.06
CA MET A 1 -4.27 -7.84 4.90
C MET A 1 -4.02 -8.46 6.26
N ASP A 2 -4.99 -9.19 6.80
CA ASP A 2 -4.77 -9.81 8.10
C ASP A 2 -3.79 -10.98 8.01
N ALA A 3 -3.16 -11.33 9.14
CA ALA A 3 -2.16 -12.39 9.22
C ALA A 3 -2.74 -13.76 8.79
N VAL A 4 -4.02 -13.98 9.00
CA VAL A 4 -4.72 -15.22 8.62
C VAL A 4 -4.80 -15.34 7.10
N THR A 5 -5.18 -14.26 6.43
CA THR A 5 -5.21 -14.20 4.95
C THR A 5 -3.82 -14.39 4.35
N LEU A 6 -2.78 -13.77 4.94
CA LEU A 6 -1.40 -13.96 4.52
C LEU A 6 -0.95 -15.41 4.66
N LEU A 7 -1.25 -16.04 5.80
CA LEU A 7 -0.95 -17.46 6.04
C LEU A 7 -1.71 -18.38 5.07
N HIS A 8 -2.97 -18.06 4.77
CA HIS A 8 -3.75 -18.82 3.81
C HIS A 8 -3.14 -18.75 2.39
N ARG A 9 -2.77 -17.55 1.95
CA ARG A 9 -2.07 -17.35 0.66
C ARG A 9 -0.70 -18.06 0.63
N ALA A 10 0.05 -17.97 1.72
CA ALA A 10 1.33 -18.67 1.84
C ALA A 10 1.17 -20.17 1.63
N ARG A 11 0.17 -20.78 2.25
CA ARG A 11 -0.15 -22.20 2.08
C ARG A 11 -0.55 -22.54 0.64
N LYS A 12 -1.36 -21.70 -0.02
CA LYS A 12 -1.77 -21.91 -1.42
C LYS A 12 -0.59 -21.95 -2.40
N VAL A 13 0.45 -21.15 -2.18
CA VAL A 13 1.65 -21.14 -3.04
C VAL A 13 2.73 -22.13 -2.59
N GLY A 14 2.42 -22.98 -1.60
CA GLY A 14 3.32 -24.02 -1.12
C GLY A 14 4.38 -23.55 -0.12
N LEU A 15 4.19 -22.39 0.52
CA LEU A 15 5.04 -21.96 1.62
C LEU A 15 4.60 -22.65 2.93
N ARG A 16 5.58 -23.14 3.68
CA ARG A 16 5.43 -23.55 5.08
C ARG A 16 5.95 -22.46 5.98
N VAL A 17 5.09 -21.99 6.88
CA VAL A 17 5.37 -20.91 7.82
C VAL A 17 5.27 -21.48 9.23
N GLU A 18 6.38 -21.47 9.96
CA GLU A 18 6.49 -22.05 11.30
C GLU A 18 7.06 -21.02 12.27
N PRO A 19 6.47 -20.83 13.45
CA PRO A 19 7.05 -19.99 14.49
C PRO A 19 8.20 -20.73 15.17
N MET A 20 9.33 -20.08 15.37
CA MET A 20 10.46 -20.58 16.13
C MET A 20 10.90 -19.54 17.16
N GLY A 21 10.26 -19.53 18.32
CA GLY A 21 10.38 -18.47 19.32
C GLY A 21 9.86 -17.14 18.75
N ASP A 22 10.71 -16.13 18.73
CA ASP A 22 10.44 -14.81 18.17
C ASP A 22 10.70 -14.72 16.66
N ARG A 23 11.10 -15.82 16.01
CA ARG A 23 11.44 -15.86 14.58
C ARG A 23 10.38 -16.60 13.78
N LEU A 24 10.19 -16.13 12.54
CA LEU A 24 9.35 -16.79 11.58
C LEU A 24 10.24 -17.57 10.60
N VAL A 25 10.08 -18.88 10.56
CA VAL A 25 10.78 -19.73 9.59
C VAL A 25 9.84 -19.99 8.42
N VAL A 26 10.26 -19.56 7.22
CA VAL A 26 9.49 -19.74 6.00
C VAL A 26 10.26 -20.62 5.04
N ARG A 27 9.64 -21.71 4.60
CA ARG A 27 10.22 -22.66 3.65
C ARG A 27 9.29 -22.81 2.45
N GLY A 28 9.86 -22.80 1.24
CA GLY A 28 9.08 -23.01 0.02
C GLY A 28 9.79 -22.60 -1.27
N PRO A 29 9.06 -22.54 -2.38
CA PRO A 29 9.64 -22.27 -3.67
C PRO A 29 10.14 -20.81 -3.79
N LYS A 30 11.29 -20.61 -4.46
CA LYS A 30 11.90 -19.27 -4.66
C LYS A 30 10.95 -18.27 -5.31
N ARG A 31 10.01 -18.72 -6.14
CA ARG A 31 8.99 -17.86 -6.79
C ARG A 31 8.05 -17.15 -5.80
N ALA A 32 8.01 -17.57 -4.54
CA ALA A 32 7.17 -16.98 -3.51
C ALA A 32 7.91 -15.95 -2.63
N GLU A 33 9.07 -15.45 -3.07
CA GLU A 33 9.90 -14.51 -2.30
C GLU A 33 9.16 -13.23 -1.91
N ALA A 34 8.30 -12.69 -2.79
CA ALA A 34 7.49 -11.52 -2.49
C ALA A 34 6.58 -11.76 -1.27
N LEU A 35 5.96 -12.93 -1.21
CA LEU A 35 5.10 -13.28 -0.08
C LEU A 35 5.90 -13.52 1.20
N VAL A 36 7.14 -14.03 1.10
CA VAL A 36 8.06 -14.15 2.24
C VAL A 36 8.41 -12.77 2.81
N LYS A 37 8.67 -11.77 1.95
CA LYS A 37 8.92 -10.39 2.37
C LYS A 37 7.70 -9.78 3.08
N LEU A 38 6.48 -10.03 2.56
CA LEU A 38 5.24 -9.60 3.21
C LEU A 38 5.04 -10.26 4.57
N LEU A 39 5.28 -11.56 4.69
CA LEU A 39 5.23 -12.26 5.98
C LEU A 39 6.24 -11.69 6.98
N ALA A 40 7.41 -11.26 6.51
CA ALA A 40 8.43 -10.63 7.35
C ALA A 40 8.01 -9.22 7.81
N LEU A 41 7.35 -8.44 6.95
CA LEU A 41 6.78 -7.13 7.31
C LEU A 41 5.68 -7.24 8.37
N HIS A 42 4.84 -8.29 8.27
CA HIS A 42 3.77 -8.56 9.23
C HIS A 42 4.16 -9.59 10.29
N LYS A 43 5.46 -9.76 10.57
CA LYS A 43 6.00 -10.82 11.44
C LYS A 43 5.29 -10.90 12.78
N ALA A 44 5.07 -9.77 13.45
CA ALA A 44 4.45 -9.74 14.77
C ALA A 44 3.00 -10.26 14.74
N GLU A 45 2.23 -9.86 13.74
CA GLU A 45 0.83 -10.28 13.56
C GLU A 45 0.75 -11.78 13.20
N VAL A 46 1.67 -12.23 12.33
CA VAL A 46 1.76 -13.62 11.91
C VAL A 46 2.16 -14.53 13.08
N LEU A 47 3.11 -14.11 13.92
CA LEU A 47 3.49 -14.85 15.12
C LEU A 47 2.34 -14.90 16.13
N ALA A 48 1.62 -13.81 16.31
CA ALA A 48 0.43 -13.76 17.16
C ALA A 48 -0.67 -14.72 16.66
N ALA A 49 -0.89 -14.78 15.33
CA ALA A 49 -1.87 -15.69 14.74
C ALA A 49 -1.45 -17.16 14.78
N LEU A 50 -0.16 -17.46 14.91
CA LEU A 50 0.39 -18.82 15.02
C LEU A 50 0.59 -19.26 16.48
N ALA A 51 0.45 -18.37 17.45
CA ALA A 51 0.61 -18.71 18.86
C ALA A 51 -0.48 -19.68 19.32
N PRO A 52 -0.14 -20.81 19.99
CA PRO A 52 -1.13 -21.72 20.54
C PRO A 52 -1.87 -21.02 21.68
N GLY A 53 -3.13 -20.63 21.44
CA GLY A 53 -3.96 -19.97 22.44
C GLY A 53 -4.49 -18.59 22.07
N ALA A 54 -4.29 -18.11 20.86
CA ALA A 54 -4.87 -16.85 20.39
C ALA A 54 -6.38 -16.99 20.09
N SER A 55 -7.15 -17.37 21.10
CA SER A 55 -8.58 -17.12 21.15
C SER A 55 -8.78 -15.76 21.78
N THR A 56 -9.22 -14.79 20.98
CA THR A 56 -9.94 -13.59 21.40
C THR A 56 -9.71 -13.11 22.83
N SER A 57 -8.85 -12.12 23.01
CA SER A 57 -8.93 -11.21 24.14
C SER A 57 -9.24 -9.81 23.60
N GLU A 58 -10.54 -9.58 23.44
CA GLU A 58 -11.08 -8.22 23.43
C GLU A 58 -10.92 -7.67 24.85
N ARG A 59 -9.98 -6.75 25.06
CA ARG A 59 -10.09 -5.67 26.04
C ARG A 59 -8.80 -4.86 26.12
N GLY A 60 -8.91 -3.62 25.75
CA GLY A 60 -7.96 -2.57 26.09
C GLY A 60 -7.23 -1.99 24.91
N ASP A 61 -7.90 -1.19 24.11
CA ASP A 61 -7.31 -0.09 23.33
C ASP A 61 -8.41 0.63 22.52
N GLN A 62 -9.37 1.21 23.24
CA GLN A 62 -10.46 1.93 22.60
C GLN A 62 -10.05 3.35 22.13
N GLU A 63 -8.85 3.81 22.50
CA GLU A 63 -8.36 5.15 22.13
C GLU A 63 -7.38 5.18 20.96
N ARG A 64 -6.86 4.03 20.51
CA ARG A 64 -6.03 3.91 19.28
C ARG A 64 -6.75 3.25 18.10
N ALA A 65 -8.01 2.87 18.28
CA ALA A 65 -8.75 2.08 17.29
C ALA A 65 -9.17 2.86 16.03
N VAL A 66 -9.22 4.18 16.07
CA VAL A 66 -9.61 5.00 14.92
C VAL A 66 -8.50 5.03 13.87
N ASP A 67 -7.24 5.17 14.30
CA ASP A 67 -6.08 5.18 13.41
C ASP A 67 -5.78 3.80 12.77
N GLY A 68 -6.02 2.73 13.50
CA GLY A 68 -5.70 1.37 13.03
C GLY A 68 -6.57 0.89 11.87
N THR A 69 -7.82 1.33 11.81
CA THR A 69 -8.76 0.91 10.76
C THR A 69 -8.46 1.61 9.43
N GLU A 70 -8.16 2.90 9.46
CA GLU A 70 -7.81 3.68 8.27
C GLU A 70 -6.44 3.24 7.71
N ALA A 71 -5.45 3.06 8.56
CA ALA A 71 -4.16 2.53 8.16
C ALA A 71 -4.27 1.14 7.51
N ARG A 72 -5.13 0.25 8.03
CA ARG A 72 -5.40 -1.07 7.43
C ARG A 72 -6.08 -0.96 6.09
N ARG A 73 -7.03 -0.04 5.94
CA ARG A 73 -7.74 0.21 4.69
C ARG A 73 -6.79 0.42 3.51
N TRP A 74 -5.65 1.05 3.73
CA TRP A 74 -4.66 1.33 2.69
C TRP A 74 -3.51 0.34 2.66
N ARG A 75 -3.09 -0.18 3.82
CA ARG A 75 -2.02 -1.18 3.92
C ARG A 75 -2.36 -2.47 3.18
N ASP A 76 -3.58 -2.94 3.30
CA ASP A 76 -4.02 -4.20 2.69
C ASP A 76 -4.09 -4.14 1.16
N PRO A 77 -4.70 -3.12 0.52
CA PRO A 77 -4.61 -2.91 -0.91
C PRO A 77 -3.17 -2.73 -1.40
N LEU A 78 -2.35 -1.94 -0.72
CA LEU A 78 -0.94 -1.75 -1.08
C LEU A 78 -0.20 -3.09 -1.10
N ALA A 79 -0.32 -3.88 -0.05
CA ALA A 79 0.32 -5.19 0.03
C ALA A 79 -0.15 -6.14 -1.08
N THR A 80 -1.44 -6.10 -1.40
CA THR A 80 -2.00 -6.91 -2.50
C THR A 80 -1.42 -6.49 -3.84
N ARG A 81 -1.39 -5.20 -4.14
CA ARG A 81 -0.86 -4.66 -5.41
C ARG A 81 0.64 -4.89 -5.56
N ILE A 82 1.42 -4.82 -4.48
CA ILE A 82 2.84 -5.16 -4.54
C ILE A 82 3.01 -6.60 -5.06
N VAL A 83 2.20 -7.54 -4.57
CA VAL A 83 2.24 -8.92 -5.05
C VAL A 83 1.80 -9.03 -6.51
N ASP A 84 0.75 -8.30 -6.89
CA ASP A 84 0.23 -8.32 -8.26
C ASP A 84 1.24 -7.72 -9.26
N TRP A 85 1.96 -6.66 -8.86
CA TRP A 85 3.02 -6.06 -9.68
C TRP A 85 4.33 -6.84 -9.69
N PHE A 86 4.56 -7.70 -8.69
CA PHE A 86 5.75 -8.54 -8.59
C PHE A 86 5.63 -9.78 -9.47
N HIS A 87 5.58 -9.59 -10.79
CA HIS A 87 5.54 -10.65 -11.78
C HIS A 87 6.67 -10.49 -12.80
N GLY A 88 7.25 -11.61 -13.23
CA GLY A 88 8.30 -11.64 -14.26
C GLY A 88 9.62 -11.03 -13.79
N ASP A 89 10.20 -10.17 -14.63
CA ASP A 89 11.54 -9.61 -14.41
C ASP A 89 11.56 -8.35 -13.54
N ARG A 90 10.40 -7.91 -13.03
CA ARG A 90 10.32 -6.71 -12.20
C ARG A 90 10.85 -6.94 -10.81
N GLY A 91 11.75 -6.06 -10.38
CA GLY A 91 12.29 -6.08 -9.03
C GLY A 91 11.27 -5.65 -7.97
N TRP A 92 11.54 -6.03 -6.71
CA TRP A 92 10.69 -5.69 -5.57
C TRP A 92 10.44 -4.20 -5.41
N GLU A 93 11.47 -3.38 -5.59
CA GLU A 93 11.35 -1.92 -5.42
C GLU A 93 10.51 -1.28 -6.52
N GLU A 94 10.58 -1.80 -7.74
CA GLU A 94 9.71 -1.37 -8.82
C GLU A 94 8.25 -1.74 -8.56
N ALA A 95 7.99 -2.97 -8.11
CA ALA A 95 6.64 -3.41 -7.72
C ALA A 95 6.06 -2.53 -6.59
N ARG A 96 6.88 -2.15 -5.60
CA ARG A 96 6.47 -1.23 -4.54
C ARG A 96 6.10 0.15 -5.08
N ARG A 97 6.91 0.72 -5.98
CA ARG A 97 6.64 2.04 -6.58
C ARG A 97 5.34 2.04 -7.40
N LEU A 98 5.12 1.00 -8.20
CA LEU A 98 3.91 0.87 -9.00
C LEU A 98 2.67 0.70 -8.10
N ALA A 99 2.74 -0.20 -7.12
CA ALA A 99 1.66 -0.41 -6.16
C ALA A 99 1.35 0.85 -5.34
N TRP A 100 2.37 1.62 -4.96
CA TRP A 100 2.20 2.90 -4.27
C TRP A 100 1.44 3.89 -5.15
N GLY A 101 1.82 4.03 -6.41
CA GLY A 101 1.12 4.88 -7.37
C GLY A 101 -0.36 4.48 -7.57
N ASP A 102 -0.65 3.18 -7.56
CA ASP A 102 -2.03 2.69 -7.68
C ASP A 102 -2.89 3.06 -6.45
N VAL A 103 -2.35 2.93 -5.23
CA VAL A 103 -3.12 3.32 -4.04
C VAL A 103 -3.23 4.83 -3.89
N GLU A 104 -2.24 5.62 -4.35
CA GLU A 104 -2.35 7.08 -4.45
C GLU A 104 -3.51 7.48 -5.38
N ASN A 105 -3.60 6.87 -6.56
CA ASN A 105 -4.69 7.11 -7.49
C ASN A 105 -6.06 6.81 -6.86
N GLU A 106 -6.21 5.64 -6.21
CA GLU A 106 -7.44 5.27 -5.51
C GLU A 106 -7.78 6.23 -4.36
N TRP A 107 -6.78 6.70 -3.63
CA TRP A 107 -6.98 7.69 -2.57
C TRP A 107 -7.57 8.98 -3.14
N HIS A 108 -7.04 9.47 -4.27
CA HIS A 108 -7.55 10.66 -4.94
C HIS A 108 -8.97 10.47 -5.49
N GLU A 109 -9.30 9.28 -5.99
CA GLU A 109 -10.67 8.98 -6.42
C GLU A 109 -11.68 9.07 -5.27
N LEU A 110 -11.28 8.69 -4.05
CA LEU A 110 -12.15 8.63 -2.88
C LEU A 110 -12.16 9.93 -2.07
N HIS A 111 -11.02 10.60 -1.95
CA HIS A 111 -10.82 11.74 -1.06
C HIS A 111 -10.38 13.01 -1.78
N GLY A 112 -9.90 12.89 -3.02
CA GLY A 112 -9.38 13.99 -3.79
C GLY A 112 -10.45 15.05 -4.10
N ARG A 113 -10.01 16.31 -4.09
CA ARG A 113 -10.85 17.44 -4.47
C ARG A 113 -11.09 17.41 -5.98
N ARG A 114 -12.32 17.63 -6.41
CA ARG A 114 -12.65 17.86 -7.83
C ARG A 114 -12.33 19.30 -8.22
N TRP A 115 -11.48 19.44 -9.22
CA TRP A 115 -11.09 20.72 -9.78
C TRP A 115 -11.84 21.00 -11.08
N PRO A 116 -12.11 22.29 -11.43
CA PRO A 116 -12.64 22.64 -12.74
C PRO A 116 -11.71 22.16 -13.86
N SER A 117 -12.26 21.71 -14.99
CA SER A 117 -11.48 21.14 -16.10
C SER A 117 -10.44 22.08 -16.73
N TRP A 118 -10.56 23.38 -16.47
CA TRP A 118 -9.65 24.41 -16.93
C TRP A 118 -8.53 24.75 -15.93
N GLN A 119 -8.54 24.15 -14.74
CA GLN A 119 -7.61 24.44 -13.65
C GLN A 119 -6.73 23.22 -13.33
N CYS A 120 -5.46 23.47 -13.05
CA CYS A 120 -4.49 22.45 -12.68
C CYS A 120 -4.69 22.02 -11.23
N ALA A 121 -4.89 20.73 -10.99
CA ALA A 121 -5.02 20.18 -9.65
C ALA A 121 -3.73 20.27 -8.79
N GLY A 122 -2.55 20.34 -9.43
CA GLY A 122 -1.29 20.40 -8.73
C GLY A 122 -0.83 21.80 -8.32
N CYS A 123 -1.16 22.84 -9.10
CA CYS A 123 -0.70 24.20 -8.81
C CYS A 123 -1.80 25.28 -8.77
N ASN A 124 -3.04 24.90 -8.97
CA ASN A 124 -4.23 25.78 -8.98
C ASN A 124 -4.26 26.83 -10.11
N ALA A 125 -3.25 26.88 -10.97
CA ALA A 125 -3.23 27.80 -12.10
C ALA A 125 -4.11 27.32 -13.25
N PRO A 126 -4.60 28.22 -14.14
CA PRO A 126 -5.29 27.83 -15.35
C PRO A 126 -4.40 26.95 -16.23
N LEU A 127 -4.98 25.89 -16.82
CA LEU A 127 -4.28 25.02 -17.76
C LEU A 127 -3.94 25.72 -19.07
N GLY A 128 -4.71 26.74 -19.43
CA GLY A 128 -4.48 27.53 -20.64
C GLY A 128 -4.38 26.68 -21.90
N GLY A 129 -3.43 27.03 -22.78
CA GLY A 129 -3.07 26.25 -23.98
C GLY A 129 -1.99 25.19 -23.73
N SER A 130 -1.57 24.98 -22.48
CA SER A 130 -0.55 24.01 -22.12
C SER A 130 -1.05 22.58 -22.28
N GLN A 131 -0.16 21.66 -22.64
CA GLN A 131 -0.49 20.24 -22.59
C GLN A 131 -0.85 19.84 -21.15
N ALA A 132 -1.95 19.14 -21.00
CA ALA A 132 -2.43 18.69 -19.72
C ALA A 132 -2.55 17.17 -19.68
N LEU A 133 -2.12 16.58 -18.58
CA LEU A 133 -2.32 15.17 -18.27
C LEU A 133 -3.67 14.98 -17.58
N ASN A 134 -4.47 14.05 -18.10
CA ASN A 134 -5.69 13.61 -17.43
C ASN A 134 -5.33 12.58 -16.35
N LEU A 135 -5.86 12.77 -15.15
CA LEU A 135 -5.63 11.89 -14.01
C LEU A 135 -6.78 10.89 -13.85
N PRO A 136 -6.55 9.74 -13.19
CA PRO A 136 -7.57 8.71 -12.97
C PRO A 136 -8.82 9.23 -12.24
N ASP A 137 -8.64 10.15 -11.30
CA ASP A 137 -9.72 10.80 -10.55
C ASP A 137 -10.54 11.81 -11.37
N GLY A 138 -10.20 11.99 -12.64
CA GLY A 138 -10.84 12.94 -13.57
C GLY A 138 -10.34 14.37 -13.46
N ASN A 139 -9.38 14.66 -12.60
CA ASN A 139 -8.68 15.92 -12.55
C ASN A 139 -7.67 16.06 -13.69
N ARG A 140 -7.08 17.25 -13.84
CA ARG A 140 -6.07 17.55 -14.84
C ARG A 140 -4.91 18.30 -14.21
N VAL A 141 -3.69 18.00 -14.65
CA VAL A 141 -2.48 18.72 -14.25
C VAL A 141 -1.68 19.16 -15.49
N HIS A 142 -0.83 20.17 -15.33
CA HIS A 142 0.13 20.49 -16.39
C HIS A 142 1.03 19.28 -16.63
N PHE A 143 1.28 18.97 -17.90
CA PHE A 143 2.23 17.94 -18.27
C PHE A 143 3.66 18.40 -17.97
N GLU A 144 3.93 19.66 -18.22
CA GLU A 144 5.19 20.34 -17.90
C GLU A 144 4.90 21.64 -17.12
N PRO A 145 5.58 21.88 -15.98
CA PRO A 145 6.57 21.03 -15.35
C PRO A 145 5.92 19.83 -14.63
N ILE A 146 6.65 18.74 -14.51
CA ILE A 146 6.23 17.51 -13.80
C ILE A 146 5.89 17.73 -12.31
N ASP A 147 6.35 18.86 -11.76
CA ASP A 147 6.09 19.27 -10.38
C ASP A 147 4.59 19.30 -10.04
N CYS A 148 3.73 19.58 -11.04
CA CYS A 148 2.29 19.58 -10.81
C CYS A 148 1.75 18.17 -10.51
N LEU A 149 2.27 17.15 -11.20
CA LEU A 149 1.93 15.75 -10.92
C LEU A 149 2.50 15.30 -9.57
N ILE A 150 3.74 15.71 -9.26
CA ILE A 150 4.39 15.40 -7.99
C ILE A 150 3.60 16.00 -6.82
N ARG A 151 3.16 17.25 -6.93
CA ARG A 151 2.35 17.90 -5.89
C ARG A 151 1.00 17.22 -5.70
N TRP A 152 0.32 16.89 -6.79
CA TRP A 152 -0.95 16.18 -6.71
C TRP A 152 -0.79 14.83 -6.01
N ARG A 153 0.22 14.04 -6.37
CA ARG A 153 0.53 12.78 -5.68
C ARG A 153 0.94 12.98 -4.24
N GLY A 154 1.63 14.08 -3.94
CA GLY A 154 2.11 14.39 -2.59
C GLY A 154 1.01 14.42 -1.55
N GLU A 155 -0.21 14.88 -1.89
CA GLU A 155 -1.35 14.91 -0.97
C GLU A 155 -1.69 13.50 -0.45
N ALA A 156 -1.78 12.51 -1.33
CA ALA A 156 -2.05 11.13 -0.94
C ALA A 156 -0.87 10.50 -0.19
N SER A 157 0.37 10.75 -0.66
CA SER A 157 1.59 10.29 0.02
C SER A 157 1.68 10.82 1.46
N GLU A 158 1.41 12.11 1.68
CA GLU A 158 1.40 12.71 3.01
C GLU A 158 0.34 12.07 3.92
N ALA A 159 -0.85 11.81 3.39
CA ALA A 159 -1.90 11.10 4.13
C ALA A 159 -1.46 9.69 4.53
N PHE A 160 -0.82 8.95 3.63
CA PHE A 160 -0.32 7.60 3.92
C PHE A 160 0.82 7.59 4.93
N ILE A 161 1.74 8.54 4.84
CA ILE A 161 2.83 8.71 5.82
C ILE A 161 2.25 9.02 7.20
N ALA A 162 1.21 9.88 7.28
CA ALA A 162 0.52 10.17 8.53
C ALA A 162 -0.15 8.93 9.16
N LEU A 163 -0.57 7.97 8.32
CA LEU A 163 -1.10 6.67 8.74
C LEU A 163 0.01 5.62 9.04
N GLY A 164 1.28 6.00 8.96
CA GLY A 164 2.42 5.12 9.23
C GLY A 164 2.73 4.12 8.12
N LEU A 165 2.33 4.41 6.87
CA LEU A 165 2.80 3.68 5.72
C LEU A 165 4.14 4.27 5.23
N GLU A 166 5.05 3.40 4.84
CA GLU A 166 6.38 3.82 4.36
C GLU A 166 6.38 3.95 2.84
N PRO A 167 6.70 5.13 2.28
CA PRO A 167 6.82 5.29 0.84
C PRO A 167 7.97 4.42 0.31
N PRO A 168 7.92 3.99 -0.95
CA PRO A 168 9.04 3.32 -1.58
C PRO A 168 10.23 4.28 -1.69
N PRO A 169 11.46 3.77 -1.70
CA PRO A 169 12.64 4.60 -1.95
C PRO A 169 12.55 5.26 -3.34
N PRO A 170 13.15 6.44 -3.49
CA PRO A 170 13.16 7.21 -4.74
C PRO A 170 13.84 6.48 -5.89
#